data_549c65b4f0d76aaa102c7f79b2b15b5e
#
_entry.id   549c65b4f0d76aaa102c7f79b2b15b5e
#
_cell.length_a   1.000
_cell.length_b   1.000
_cell.length_c   1.000
_cell.angle_alpha   90.00
_cell.angle_beta   90.00
_cell.angle_gamma   90.00
#
_symmetry.space_group_name_H-M   'P 1'
#
loop_
_entity.id
_entity.type
_entity.pdbx_description
1 polymer ?
#
loop_
_entity_poly.entity_id
_entity_poly.type
_entity_poly.pdbx_seq_one_letter_code
_entity_poly.pdbx_strand_id
1 'polypeptide(L)'
;MRILFVSAEAAPLAKVGGMGDVVGALPKFLRRMGHDVRIFMPYYGFIPDKMDVPKKPVWDGGAMFQNFSVFESVLPGTDVPLYLLQHPSFLPRRVYGGVDEDWRFTLFANAAAEFAWNHWKPNIIHCHDWHTGMIPVWMSQDPDISTVFTIHNLAYQGPWRWRLEQMSWCPWYMQGHNTMAAAVQFADRVNTVSPTYAEQIKTPAYGESLEGLLSYLGGKVSGILNGIDTESYNPETDKYIHQQFSVDTIEKRPANKIALQEEVGLEVNKGAFLMGMVTRLVEQKGLDLIIQMLDRFMAYTDAQFIVLGTGDRYYETQLWQMTARYPGRMSTQLLYNDALSRRIYAGCDTFLMPSRFEPCGISQMLALRYGCVPMVRRTGGLVDTVSHNNPIDNTGTGYCFDRYEPLDLFTCMIRTWEGFRYKDKWKELQQRGMREDFGWDISARKYVKLYSDILGVPPEETAPEPQPELILGNG
;
A
#
# COMPACT_ATOMS: atom_id res chain seq x y z
N MET A 1 21.79 11.94 -2.01
CA MET A 1 21.72 11.06 -3.20
C MET A 1 20.69 11.59 -4.19
N ARG A 2 20.88 11.36 -5.51
CA ARG A 2 19.91 11.66 -6.58
C ARG A 2 19.16 10.40 -6.93
N ILE A 3 17.84 10.38 -6.74
CA ILE A 3 17.01 9.16 -6.85
C ILE A 3 15.82 9.43 -7.78
N LEU A 4 15.66 8.62 -8.83
CA LEU A 4 14.53 8.69 -9.76
C LEU A 4 13.55 7.56 -9.45
N PHE A 5 12.38 7.89 -8.94
CA PHE A 5 11.26 6.95 -8.81
C PHE A 5 10.55 6.81 -10.14
N VAL A 6 10.48 5.61 -10.69
CA VAL A 6 9.77 5.35 -11.95
C VAL A 6 8.58 4.45 -11.65
N SER A 7 7.37 4.94 -11.90
CA SER A 7 6.14 4.25 -11.54
C SER A 7 4.96 4.56 -12.47
N ALA A 8 4.08 3.58 -12.65
CA ALA A 8 2.80 3.78 -13.33
C ALA A 8 1.79 4.57 -12.47
N GLU A 9 1.97 4.63 -11.16
CA GLU A 9 1.09 5.29 -10.21
C GLU A 9 1.86 6.22 -9.29
N ALA A 10 1.24 7.37 -8.95
CA ALA A 10 1.63 8.24 -7.84
C ALA A 10 0.39 9.00 -7.34
N ALA A 11 0.01 8.77 -6.07
CA ALA A 11 -1.08 9.53 -5.46
C ALA A 11 -0.69 11.00 -5.25
N PRO A 12 -1.62 11.96 -5.39
CA PRO A 12 -3.05 11.80 -5.65
C PRO A 12 -3.42 11.71 -7.15
N LEU A 13 -2.44 11.79 -8.05
CA LEU A 13 -2.69 11.90 -9.50
C LEU A 13 -3.23 10.60 -10.10
N ALA A 14 -2.51 9.49 -9.92
CA ALA A 14 -2.92 8.17 -10.39
C ALA A 14 -2.80 7.17 -9.23
N LYS A 15 -3.92 6.58 -8.83
CA LYS A 15 -3.96 5.58 -7.75
C LYS A 15 -4.99 4.51 -8.09
N VAL A 16 -4.52 3.28 -8.21
CA VAL A 16 -5.35 2.07 -8.34
C VAL A 16 -5.10 1.12 -7.17
N GLY A 17 -3.87 1.08 -6.66
CA GLY A 17 -3.46 0.23 -5.55
C GLY A 17 -2.53 0.90 -4.56
N GLY A 18 -1.94 0.09 -3.66
CA GLY A 18 -1.00 0.55 -2.64
C GLY A 18 0.31 1.12 -3.21
N MET A 19 0.69 0.75 -4.44
CA MET A 19 1.86 1.32 -5.12
C MET A 19 1.73 2.84 -5.27
N GLY A 20 0.55 3.32 -5.66
CA GLY A 20 0.29 4.76 -5.77
C GLY A 20 0.48 5.50 -4.45
N ASP A 21 0.09 4.90 -3.32
CA ASP A 21 0.30 5.48 -1.98
C ASP A 21 1.79 5.56 -1.64
N VAL A 22 2.56 4.51 -1.92
CA VAL A 22 4.01 4.48 -1.65
C VAL A 22 4.74 5.55 -2.46
N VAL A 23 4.49 5.60 -3.77
CA VAL A 23 5.16 6.57 -4.67
C VAL A 23 4.69 8.00 -4.41
N GLY A 24 3.46 8.18 -3.93
CA GLY A 24 2.93 9.49 -3.51
C GLY A 24 3.48 9.98 -2.17
N ALA A 25 4.01 9.09 -1.32
CA ALA A 25 4.43 9.44 0.03
C ALA A 25 5.95 9.35 0.25
N LEU A 26 6.56 8.18 0.01
CA LEU A 26 7.98 7.94 0.32
C LEU A 26 8.95 8.99 -0.24
N PRO A 27 8.82 9.51 -1.47
CA PRO A 27 9.69 10.56 -2.00
C PRO A 27 9.71 11.83 -1.14
N LYS A 28 8.57 12.25 -0.59
CA LYS A 28 8.45 13.40 0.32
C LYS A 28 9.34 13.23 1.56
N PHE A 29 9.33 12.05 2.17
CA PHE A 29 10.12 11.76 3.37
C PHE A 29 11.61 11.65 3.07
N LEU A 30 11.98 11.04 1.95
CA LEU A 30 13.38 10.99 1.50
C LEU A 30 13.92 12.39 1.20
N ARG A 31 13.11 13.29 0.63
CA ARG A 31 13.51 14.70 0.43
C ARG A 31 13.71 15.44 1.75
N ARG A 32 12.84 15.24 2.75
CA ARG A 32 13.02 15.77 4.11
C ARG A 32 14.34 15.31 4.76
N MET A 33 14.86 14.14 4.34
CA MET A 33 16.18 13.62 4.75
C MET A 33 17.36 14.15 3.91
N GLY A 34 17.14 15.15 3.04
CA GLY A 34 18.19 15.82 2.27
C GLY A 34 18.53 15.18 0.92
N HIS A 35 17.73 14.22 0.43
CA HIS A 35 17.98 13.58 -0.86
C HIS A 35 17.24 14.29 -2.00
N ASP A 36 17.85 14.40 -3.20
CA ASP A 36 17.17 14.88 -4.42
C ASP A 36 16.39 13.70 -5.04
N VAL A 37 15.11 13.61 -4.66
CA VAL A 37 14.20 12.56 -5.12
C VAL A 37 13.19 13.16 -6.07
N ARG A 38 13.02 12.53 -7.23
CA ARG A 38 12.10 12.93 -8.29
C ARG A 38 11.28 11.75 -8.76
N ILE A 39 10.08 12.02 -9.29
CA ILE A 39 9.17 10.99 -9.80
C ILE A 39 9.08 11.11 -11.31
N PHE A 40 9.10 9.98 -12.02
CA PHE A 40 8.82 9.87 -13.45
C PHE A 40 7.62 8.95 -13.65
N MET A 41 6.55 9.46 -14.26
CA MET A 41 5.30 8.71 -14.48
C MET A 41 4.64 9.07 -15.83
N PRO A 42 3.72 8.23 -16.35
CA PRO A 42 2.97 8.55 -17.55
C PRO A 42 2.05 9.76 -17.36
N TYR A 43 1.93 10.59 -18.39
CA TYR A 43 0.96 11.67 -18.48
C TYR A 43 -0.39 11.13 -18.95
N TYR A 44 -1.18 10.59 -18.02
CA TYR A 44 -2.51 10.09 -18.34
C TYR A 44 -3.48 11.20 -18.70
N GLY A 45 -4.42 10.94 -19.63
CA GLY A 45 -5.38 11.92 -20.11
C GLY A 45 -6.35 12.51 -19.07
N PHE A 46 -6.34 12.00 -17.84
CA PHE A 46 -7.09 12.58 -16.71
C PHE A 46 -6.26 13.47 -15.79
N ILE A 47 -4.94 13.56 -15.95
CA ILE A 47 -4.06 14.39 -15.10
C ILE A 47 -4.41 15.89 -15.18
N PRO A 48 -4.77 16.47 -16.37
CA PRO A 48 -5.17 17.85 -16.43
C PRO A 48 -6.40 18.23 -15.60
N ASP A 49 -7.24 17.26 -15.21
CA ASP A 49 -8.38 17.51 -14.31
C ASP A 49 -7.94 17.66 -12.85
N LYS A 50 -6.72 17.28 -12.52
CA LYS A 50 -6.19 17.22 -11.15
C LYS A 50 -5.11 18.25 -10.87
N MET A 51 -4.43 18.74 -11.89
CA MET A 51 -3.38 19.73 -11.78
C MET A 51 -3.09 20.44 -13.10
N ASP A 52 -2.58 21.67 -13.02
CA ASP A 52 -2.03 22.36 -14.16
C ASP A 52 -0.68 21.77 -14.57
N VAL A 53 -0.50 21.51 -15.85
CA VAL A 53 0.75 21.02 -16.43
C VAL A 53 1.36 22.11 -17.32
N PRO A 54 2.67 22.42 -17.21
CA PRO A 54 3.34 23.39 -18.06
C PRO A 54 3.12 23.10 -19.54
N LYS A 55 3.01 24.16 -20.36
CA LYS A 55 2.76 24.02 -21.81
C LYS A 55 3.99 23.61 -22.61
N LYS A 56 5.18 23.81 -22.06
CA LYS A 56 6.45 23.48 -22.74
C LYS A 56 7.09 22.27 -22.09
N PRO A 57 7.50 21.26 -22.87
CA PRO A 57 8.28 20.15 -22.34
C PRO A 57 9.67 20.64 -21.90
N VAL A 58 10.24 19.96 -20.91
CA VAL A 58 11.64 20.16 -20.48
C VAL A 58 12.59 19.30 -21.30
N TRP A 59 12.07 18.26 -21.93
CA TRP A 59 12.85 17.36 -22.78
C TRP A 59 11.97 16.67 -23.82
N ASP A 60 12.48 16.56 -25.03
CA ASP A 60 11.90 15.75 -26.09
C ASP A 60 12.88 14.62 -26.42
N GLY A 61 12.39 13.41 -26.50
CA GLY A 61 13.17 12.19 -26.72
C GLY A 61 12.53 11.19 -27.65
N GLY A 62 13.25 10.11 -27.89
CA GLY A 62 12.77 8.99 -28.69
C GLY A 62 13.05 7.67 -28.01
N ALA A 63 12.05 6.77 -28.05
CA ALA A 63 12.16 5.42 -27.53
C ALA A 63 11.37 4.46 -28.42
N MET A 64 11.91 3.28 -28.73
CA MET A 64 11.24 2.27 -29.54
C MET A 64 10.67 2.83 -30.87
N PHE A 65 11.45 3.69 -31.56
CA PHE A 65 11.05 4.41 -32.79
C PHE A 65 9.83 5.33 -32.63
N GLN A 66 9.49 5.75 -31.41
CA GLN A 66 8.44 6.68 -31.08
C GLN A 66 9.02 7.94 -30.46
N ASN A 67 8.48 9.11 -30.83
CA ASN A 67 8.81 10.37 -30.17
C ASN A 67 7.90 10.57 -28.96
N PHE A 68 8.44 11.19 -27.91
CA PHE A 68 7.71 11.55 -26.69
C PHE A 68 8.23 12.88 -26.14
N SER A 69 7.44 13.51 -25.30
CA SER A 69 7.81 14.72 -24.58
C SER A 69 7.71 14.50 -23.08
N VAL A 70 8.60 15.13 -22.31
CA VAL A 70 8.58 15.09 -20.84
C VAL A 70 8.30 16.49 -20.31
N PHE A 71 7.31 16.57 -19.44
CA PHE A 71 6.93 17.82 -18.76
C PHE A 71 7.35 17.74 -17.30
N GLU A 72 7.92 18.83 -16.78
CA GLU A 72 8.27 18.93 -15.37
C GLU A 72 7.19 19.68 -14.61
N SER A 73 6.85 19.19 -13.45
CA SER A 73 5.89 19.77 -12.51
C SER A 73 6.27 19.40 -11.08
N VAL A 74 5.34 19.53 -10.14
CA VAL A 74 5.50 19.11 -8.74
C VAL A 74 4.31 18.23 -8.37
N LEU A 75 4.56 17.16 -7.63
CA LEU A 75 3.49 16.30 -7.14
C LEU A 75 2.56 17.10 -6.20
N PRO A 76 1.24 17.16 -6.46
CA PRO A 76 0.31 17.96 -5.66
C PRO A 76 0.39 17.68 -4.15
N GLY A 77 0.44 18.74 -3.36
CA GLY A 77 0.55 18.68 -1.90
C GLY A 77 1.94 18.34 -1.37
N THR A 78 2.97 18.38 -2.22
CA THR A 78 4.37 18.10 -1.85
C THR A 78 5.33 19.10 -2.53
N ASP A 79 6.62 18.97 -2.22
CA ASP A 79 7.74 19.64 -2.90
C ASP A 79 8.49 18.69 -3.88
N VAL A 80 7.94 17.52 -4.15
CA VAL A 80 8.60 16.48 -4.97
C VAL A 80 8.49 16.83 -6.45
N PRO A 81 9.62 17.03 -7.18
CA PRO A 81 9.59 17.22 -8.63
C PRO A 81 9.02 16.00 -9.35
N LEU A 82 8.18 16.26 -10.34
CA LEU A 82 7.43 15.28 -11.08
C LEU A 82 7.67 15.42 -12.57
N TYR A 83 8.14 14.37 -13.22
CA TYR A 83 8.26 14.27 -14.66
C TYR A 83 7.11 13.45 -15.25
N LEU A 84 6.41 14.04 -16.20
CA LEU A 84 5.23 13.47 -16.87
C LEU A 84 5.58 13.13 -18.31
N LEU A 85 5.61 11.83 -18.63
CA LEU A 85 5.84 11.34 -19.98
C LEU A 85 4.58 11.47 -20.83
N GLN A 86 4.58 12.37 -21.80
CA GLN A 86 3.51 12.50 -22.78
C GLN A 86 3.78 11.64 -24.01
N HIS A 87 2.84 10.73 -24.27
CA HIS A 87 2.75 9.95 -25.51
C HIS A 87 1.28 9.61 -25.77
N PRO A 88 0.82 9.48 -27.04
CA PRO A 88 -0.59 9.19 -27.37
C PRO A 88 -1.15 7.94 -26.69
N SER A 89 -0.34 6.92 -26.41
CA SER A 89 -0.78 5.69 -25.73
C SER A 89 -1.24 5.88 -24.27
N PHE A 90 -0.92 7.03 -23.64
CA PHE A 90 -1.34 7.38 -22.28
C PHE A 90 -2.48 8.38 -22.20
N LEU A 91 -2.93 8.91 -23.35
CA LEU A 91 -4.09 9.81 -23.40
C LEU A 91 -5.43 9.16 -23.00
N PRO A 92 -5.65 7.85 -23.18
CA PRO A 92 -6.84 7.21 -22.59
C PRO A 92 -6.93 7.46 -21.09
N ARG A 93 -8.16 7.70 -20.61
CA ARG A 93 -8.43 8.09 -19.20
C ARG A 93 -8.44 6.88 -18.26
N ARG A 94 -7.40 6.05 -18.34
CA ARG A 94 -7.21 4.84 -17.51
C ARG A 94 -5.73 4.60 -17.23
N VAL A 95 -5.44 4.04 -16.08
CA VAL A 95 -4.08 3.61 -15.73
C VAL A 95 -3.79 2.25 -16.38
N TYR A 96 -4.66 1.28 -16.17
CA TYR A 96 -4.49 -0.10 -16.64
C TYR A 96 -5.58 -0.53 -17.63
N GLY A 97 -5.35 -1.69 -18.25
CA GLY A 97 -6.24 -2.30 -19.24
C GLY A 97 -5.96 -1.84 -20.68
N GLY A 98 -6.40 -2.65 -21.63
CA GLY A 98 -6.20 -2.48 -23.06
C GLY A 98 -5.25 -3.50 -23.67
N VAL A 99 -5.43 -3.69 -24.99
CA VAL A 99 -4.67 -4.69 -25.75
C VAL A 99 -3.19 -4.33 -25.97
N ASP A 100 -2.83 -3.07 -25.71
CA ASP A 100 -1.50 -2.49 -25.90
C ASP A 100 -0.75 -2.23 -24.57
N GLU A 101 -1.26 -2.75 -23.47
CA GLU A 101 -0.75 -2.44 -22.13
C GLU A 101 0.73 -2.79 -21.95
N ASP A 102 1.14 -3.93 -22.47
CA ASP A 102 2.52 -4.39 -22.49
C ASP A 102 3.44 -3.44 -23.27
N TRP A 103 3.02 -3.07 -24.48
CA TRP A 103 3.80 -2.19 -25.35
C TRP A 103 3.97 -0.80 -24.76
N ARG A 104 2.88 -0.18 -24.27
CA ARG A 104 2.95 1.19 -23.72
C ARG A 104 3.80 1.27 -22.46
N PHE A 105 3.77 0.27 -21.57
CA PHE A 105 4.63 0.27 -20.39
C PHE A 105 6.08 -0.12 -20.72
N THR A 106 6.33 -0.90 -21.76
CA THR A 106 7.69 -1.08 -22.29
C THR A 106 8.23 0.24 -22.86
N LEU A 107 7.42 0.97 -23.62
CA LEU A 107 7.77 2.32 -24.09
C LEU A 107 8.04 3.27 -22.92
N PHE A 108 7.19 3.26 -21.90
CA PHE A 108 7.36 4.05 -20.68
C PHE A 108 8.69 3.76 -19.98
N ALA A 109 9.00 2.49 -19.78
CA ALA A 109 10.25 2.05 -19.15
C ALA A 109 11.48 2.49 -19.98
N ASN A 110 11.42 2.34 -21.32
CA ASN A 110 12.50 2.77 -22.19
C ASN A 110 12.67 4.29 -22.19
N ALA A 111 11.57 5.06 -22.25
CA ALA A 111 11.61 6.51 -22.15
C ALA A 111 12.19 7.01 -20.81
N ALA A 112 11.91 6.32 -19.70
CA ALA A 112 12.48 6.63 -18.40
C ALA A 112 13.99 6.36 -18.36
N ALA A 113 14.45 5.28 -18.99
CA ALA A 113 15.87 4.97 -19.13
C ALA A 113 16.60 6.02 -19.98
N GLU A 114 16.05 6.36 -21.14
CA GLU A 114 16.59 7.41 -22.03
C GLU A 114 16.65 8.78 -21.32
N PHE A 115 15.61 9.11 -20.55
CA PHE A 115 15.58 10.33 -19.73
C PHE A 115 16.67 10.35 -18.67
N ALA A 116 16.88 9.23 -17.99
CA ALA A 116 17.94 9.07 -16.99
C ALA A 116 19.34 9.20 -17.58
N TRP A 117 19.58 8.69 -18.78
CA TRP A 117 20.87 8.81 -19.45
C TRP A 117 21.16 10.22 -19.99
N ASN A 118 20.16 10.83 -20.61
CA ASN A 118 20.38 11.98 -21.49
C ASN A 118 19.94 13.31 -20.88
N HIS A 119 19.10 13.32 -19.83
CA HIS A 119 18.57 14.57 -19.27
C HIS A 119 18.88 14.72 -17.78
N TRP A 120 18.48 13.77 -16.94
CA TRP A 120 18.74 13.85 -15.50
C TRP A 120 19.33 12.55 -14.98
N LYS A 121 20.66 12.51 -14.85
CA LYS A 121 21.41 11.30 -14.44
C LYS A 121 21.28 11.09 -12.93
N PRO A 122 20.49 10.10 -12.45
CA PRO A 122 20.39 9.76 -11.04
C PRO A 122 21.57 8.91 -10.58
N ASN A 123 21.77 8.76 -9.26
CA ASN A 123 22.59 7.68 -8.69
C ASN A 123 21.84 6.37 -8.68
N ILE A 124 20.51 6.45 -8.42
CA ILE A 124 19.61 5.29 -8.31
C ILE A 124 18.33 5.53 -9.10
N ILE A 125 17.93 4.54 -9.88
CA ILE A 125 16.58 4.42 -10.41
C ILE A 125 15.82 3.42 -9.54
N HIS A 126 14.76 3.88 -8.88
CA HIS A 126 13.87 3.05 -8.10
C HIS A 126 12.65 2.69 -8.93
N CYS A 127 12.61 1.45 -9.39
CA CYS A 127 11.61 0.88 -10.28
C CYS A 127 10.48 0.21 -9.48
N HIS A 128 9.23 0.38 -9.92
CA HIS A 128 8.06 -0.12 -9.21
C HIS A 128 7.19 -1.04 -10.09
N ASP A 129 7.10 -2.31 -9.71
CA ASP A 129 6.35 -3.38 -10.37
C ASP A 129 6.71 -3.59 -11.86
N TRP A 130 6.06 -4.53 -12.50
CA TRP A 130 6.34 -5.00 -13.86
C TRP A 130 6.37 -3.90 -14.93
N HIS A 131 5.65 -2.80 -14.73
CA HIS A 131 5.58 -1.65 -15.65
C HIS A 131 6.95 -1.01 -15.93
N THR A 132 7.85 -1.16 -14.99
CA THR A 132 9.21 -0.60 -15.04
C THR A 132 10.28 -1.69 -15.16
N GLY A 133 9.84 -2.93 -15.31
CA GLY A 133 10.69 -4.12 -15.18
C GLY A 133 11.82 -4.24 -16.19
N MET A 134 11.75 -3.51 -17.32
CA MET A 134 12.84 -3.49 -18.32
C MET A 134 13.96 -2.52 -17.99
N ILE A 135 13.74 -1.55 -17.09
CA ILE A 135 14.77 -0.56 -16.75
C ILE A 135 16.03 -1.23 -16.15
N PRO A 136 15.91 -2.11 -15.13
CA PRO A 136 17.08 -2.81 -14.59
C PRO A 136 17.87 -3.59 -15.65
N VAL A 137 17.19 -4.14 -16.67
CA VAL A 137 17.87 -4.86 -17.76
C VAL A 137 18.77 -3.93 -18.57
N TRP A 138 18.24 -2.77 -18.99
CA TRP A 138 19.02 -1.79 -19.77
C TRP A 138 20.12 -1.13 -18.95
N MET A 139 19.84 -0.85 -17.66
CA MET A 139 20.81 -0.22 -16.75
C MET A 139 21.90 -1.16 -16.24
N SER A 140 21.75 -2.48 -16.37
CA SER A 140 22.69 -3.48 -15.83
C SER A 140 24.12 -3.34 -16.32
N GLN A 141 24.35 -2.62 -17.40
CA GLN A 141 25.67 -2.38 -17.99
C GLN A 141 26.18 -0.93 -17.72
N ASP A 142 25.38 -0.10 -17.06
CA ASP A 142 25.79 1.26 -16.71
C ASP A 142 26.46 1.26 -15.32
N PRO A 143 27.76 1.61 -15.22
CA PRO A 143 28.47 1.57 -13.94
C PRO A 143 28.09 2.73 -12.99
N ASP A 144 27.45 3.76 -13.50
CA ASP A 144 27.19 4.99 -12.77
C ASP A 144 25.77 5.07 -12.20
N ILE A 145 24.84 4.23 -12.70
CA ILE A 145 23.42 4.22 -12.30
C ILE A 145 23.07 2.84 -11.72
N SER A 146 22.74 2.82 -10.45
CA SER A 146 22.24 1.60 -9.79
C SER A 146 20.72 1.53 -9.83
N THR A 147 20.17 0.31 -9.70
CA THR A 147 18.74 0.05 -9.76
C THR A 147 18.21 -0.63 -8.50
N VAL A 148 17.09 -0.16 -7.99
CA VAL A 148 16.27 -0.85 -6.99
C VAL A 148 14.95 -1.21 -7.64
N PHE A 149 14.51 -2.44 -7.47
CA PHE A 149 13.22 -2.89 -7.97
C PHE A 149 12.32 -3.29 -6.81
N THR A 150 11.18 -2.59 -6.65
CA THR A 150 10.20 -2.91 -5.62
C THR A 150 9.00 -3.67 -6.19
N ILE A 151 8.75 -4.85 -5.62
CA ILE A 151 7.57 -5.68 -5.88
C ILE A 151 6.47 -5.28 -4.89
N HIS A 152 5.40 -4.64 -5.40
CA HIS A 152 4.24 -4.32 -4.58
C HIS A 152 3.24 -5.46 -4.52
N ASN A 153 3.06 -6.18 -5.63
CA ASN A 153 2.25 -7.39 -5.68
C ASN A 153 2.74 -8.34 -6.77
N LEU A 154 3.35 -9.45 -6.37
CA LEU A 154 3.93 -10.43 -7.27
C LEU A 154 2.91 -11.14 -8.17
N ALA A 155 1.63 -11.18 -7.79
CA ALA A 155 0.57 -11.77 -8.62
C ALA A 155 0.33 -10.99 -9.93
N TYR A 156 0.78 -9.73 -10.01
CA TYR A 156 0.71 -8.92 -11.22
C TYR A 156 2.08 -8.81 -11.86
N GLN A 157 2.38 -9.66 -12.85
CA GLN A 157 3.71 -9.80 -13.43
C GLN A 157 3.85 -9.16 -14.82
N GLY A 158 2.78 -8.54 -15.31
CA GLY A 158 2.72 -8.00 -16.66
C GLY A 158 2.41 -9.07 -17.73
N PRO A 159 2.25 -8.62 -18.96
CA PRO A 159 1.93 -9.51 -20.06
C PRO A 159 3.07 -10.47 -20.36
N TRP A 160 2.69 -11.70 -20.69
CA TRP A 160 3.58 -12.83 -20.88
C TRP A 160 4.23 -12.86 -22.28
N ARG A 161 5.55 -13.12 -22.34
CA ARG A 161 6.29 -13.89 -23.36
C ARG A 161 6.78 -13.19 -24.62
N TRP A 162 5.95 -12.56 -25.45
CA TRP A 162 6.32 -12.42 -26.85
C TRP A 162 7.33 -11.32 -27.19
N ARG A 163 7.58 -10.35 -26.31
CA ARG A 163 8.46 -9.21 -26.63
C ARG A 163 9.89 -9.36 -26.18
N LEU A 164 10.14 -10.03 -25.07
CA LEU A 164 11.52 -10.37 -24.68
C LEU A 164 12.13 -11.33 -25.71
N GLU A 165 11.35 -12.27 -26.22
CA GLU A 165 11.80 -13.20 -27.26
C GLU A 165 12.05 -12.52 -28.62
N GLN A 166 11.38 -11.42 -28.91
CA GLN A 166 11.57 -10.65 -30.16
C GLN A 166 12.74 -9.66 -30.09
N MET A 167 13.27 -9.39 -28.91
CA MET A 167 14.44 -8.53 -28.75
C MET A 167 15.70 -9.31 -29.09
N SER A 168 16.39 -8.92 -30.16
CA SER A 168 17.61 -9.58 -30.68
C SER A 168 18.73 -9.69 -29.64
N TRP A 169 18.68 -8.90 -28.56
CA TRP A 169 19.63 -8.89 -27.45
C TRP A 169 19.14 -9.67 -26.22
N CYS A 170 17.91 -10.23 -26.22
CA CYS A 170 17.40 -10.99 -25.08
C CYS A 170 18.26 -12.25 -24.89
N PRO A 171 18.93 -12.40 -23.73
CA PRO A 171 19.71 -13.60 -23.46
C PRO A 171 18.83 -14.85 -23.54
N TRP A 172 19.36 -15.94 -24.07
CA TRP A 172 18.60 -17.19 -24.22
C TRP A 172 17.97 -17.70 -22.92
N TYR A 173 18.60 -17.44 -21.76
CA TYR A 173 18.09 -17.83 -20.45
C TYR A 173 16.92 -16.94 -19.96
N MET A 174 16.67 -15.80 -20.63
CA MET A 174 15.52 -14.93 -20.37
C MET A 174 14.34 -15.24 -21.28
N GLN A 175 14.51 -16.13 -22.25
CA GLN A 175 13.42 -16.55 -23.12
C GLN A 175 12.30 -17.21 -22.29
N GLY A 176 11.08 -16.76 -22.48
CA GLY A 176 9.94 -17.19 -21.70
C GLY A 176 9.74 -16.48 -20.34
N HIS A 177 10.62 -15.55 -19.94
CA HIS A 177 10.44 -14.73 -18.75
C HIS A 177 9.59 -13.47 -19.06
N ASN A 178 8.86 -13.02 -18.06
CA ASN A 178 8.13 -11.76 -18.09
C ASN A 178 8.99 -10.59 -17.58
N THR A 179 8.47 -9.36 -17.67
CA THR A 179 9.20 -8.16 -17.25
C THR A 179 9.47 -8.11 -15.74
N MET A 180 8.60 -8.71 -14.90
CA MET A 180 8.82 -8.86 -13.46
C MET A 180 10.05 -9.75 -13.20
N ALA A 181 10.12 -10.92 -13.82
CA ALA A 181 11.27 -11.83 -13.68
C ALA A 181 12.57 -11.18 -14.19
N ALA A 182 12.50 -10.44 -15.29
CA ALA A 182 13.65 -9.69 -15.82
C ALA A 182 14.14 -8.65 -14.80
N ALA A 183 13.25 -7.87 -14.22
CA ALA A 183 13.62 -6.88 -13.20
C ALA A 183 14.27 -7.54 -11.98
N VAL A 184 13.68 -8.61 -11.47
CA VAL A 184 14.20 -9.38 -10.32
C VAL A 184 15.60 -9.91 -10.60
N GLN A 185 15.86 -10.40 -11.81
CA GLN A 185 17.16 -10.90 -12.21
C GLN A 185 18.24 -9.79 -12.30
N PHE A 186 17.91 -8.66 -12.91
CA PHE A 186 18.90 -7.66 -13.32
C PHE A 186 19.05 -6.47 -12.36
N ALA A 187 18.07 -6.13 -11.54
CA ALA A 187 18.22 -5.04 -10.56
C ALA A 187 19.37 -5.30 -9.59
N ASP A 188 20.04 -4.26 -9.09
CA ASP A 188 21.10 -4.39 -8.09
C ASP A 188 20.54 -4.86 -6.75
N ARG A 189 19.36 -4.42 -6.39
CA ARG A 189 18.59 -4.91 -5.24
C ARG A 189 17.12 -5.06 -5.59
N VAL A 190 16.52 -6.10 -5.04
CA VAL A 190 15.08 -6.35 -5.09
C VAL A 190 14.50 -6.12 -3.71
N ASN A 191 13.48 -5.29 -3.64
CA ASN A 191 12.74 -5.03 -2.42
C ASN A 191 11.28 -5.45 -2.59
N THR A 192 10.63 -5.80 -1.48
CA THR A 192 9.18 -5.89 -1.42
C THR A 192 8.66 -5.20 -0.18
N VAL A 193 7.34 -5.13 -0.03
CA VAL A 193 6.65 -4.20 0.87
C VAL A 193 6.46 -4.72 2.29
N SER A 194 7.06 -5.84 2.64
CA SER A 194 7.19 -6.30 4.03
C SER A 194 8.24 -7.40 4.19
N PRO A 195 8.88 -7.54 5.36
CA PRO A 195 9.86 -8.61 5.62
C PRO A 195 9.26 -10.00 5.48
N THR A 196 8.09 -10.26 6.06
CA THR A 196 7.43 -11.56 5.95
C THR A 196 7.05 -11.89 4.51
N TYR A 197 6.58 -10.92 3.74
CA TYR A 197 6.25 -11.16 2.33
C TYR A 197 7.50 -11.48 1.50
N ALA A 198 8.64 -10.84 1.81
CA ALA A 198 9.93 -11.17 1.15
C ALA A 198 10.34 -12.64 1.33
N GLU A 199 9.99 -13.27 2.45
CA GLU A 199 10.22 -14.70 2.66
C GLU A 199 9.12 -15.56 2.04
N GLN A 200 7.87 -15.12 2.09
CA GLN A 200 6.74 -15.87 1.53
C GLN A 200 6.84 -16.02 0.01
N ILE A 201 7.23 -14.97 -0.72
CA ILE A 201 7.36 -15.03 -2.19
C ILE A 201 8.47 -15.98 -2.68
N LYS A 202 9.35 -16.44 -1.81
CA LYS A 202 10.35 -17.48 -2.09
C LYS A 202 9.79 -18.90 -1.98
N THR A 203 8.49 -19.03 -1.66
CA THR A 203 7.83 -20.34 -1.49
C THR A 203 6.82 -20.61 -2.60
N PRO A 204 6.55 -21.89 -2.96
CA PRO A 204 5.58 -22.22 -4.00
C PRO A 204 4.16 -21.69 -3.75
N ALA A 205 3.79 -21.46 -2.47
CA ALA A 205 2.46 -20.98 -2.09
C ALA A 205 2.21 -19.50 -2.45
N TYR A 206 3.27 -18.69 -2.60
CA TYR A 206 3.18 -17.25 -2.82
C TYR A 206 4.11 -16.71 -3.91
N GLY A 207 4.94 -17.56 -4.51
CA GLY A 207 5.98 -17.18 -5.46
C GLY A 207 5.49 -16.94 -6.88
N GLU A 208 4.23 -17.27 -7.20
CA GLU A 208 3.61 -17.01 -8.51
C GLU A 208 4.50 -17.48 -9.68
N SER A 209 5.09 -18.67 -9.53
CA SER A 209 6.06 -19.29 -10.45
C SER A 209 7.44 -18.61 -10.51
N LEU A 210 7.74 -17.66 -9.64
CA LEU A 210 9.06 -17.01 -9.50
C LEU A 210 9.80 -17.43 -8.21
N GLU A 211 9.24 -18.32 -7.40
CA GLU A 211 9.84 -18.75 -6.13
C GLU A 211 11.27 -19.32 -6.30
N GLY A 212 11.51 -20.04 -7.37
CA GLY A 212 12.85 -20.58 -7.69
C GLY A 212 13.87 -19.47 -7.92
N LEU A 213 13.53 -18.46 -8.73
CA LEU A 213 14.38 -17.31 -9.00
C LEU A 213 14.61 -16.48 -7.73
N LEU A 214 13.52 -16.16 -6.99
CA LEU A 214 13.59 -15.37 -5.77
C LEU A 214 14.42 -16.06 -4.68
N SER A 215 14.28 -17.38 -4.53
CA SER A 215 15.11 -18.18 -3.61
C SER A 215 16.57 -18.21 -4.02
N TYR A 216 16.86 -18.37 -5.32
CA TYR A 216 18.23 -18.37 -5.84
C TYR A 216 18.96 -17.04 -5.57
N LEU A 217 18.27 -15.93 -5.70
CA LEU A 217 18.82 -14.60 -5.47
C LEU A 217 19.04 -14.27 -3.98
N GLY A 218 18.43 -15.03 -3.08
CA GLY A 218 18.72 -15.00 -1.65
C GLY A 218 18.75 -13.61 -1.02
N GLY A 219 19.91 -13.18 -0.57
CA GLY A 219 20.12 -11.88 0.11
C GLY A 219 19.94 -10.63 -0.76
N LYS A 220 19.78 -10.78 -2.08
CA LYS A 220 19.42 -9.69 -2.99
C LYS A 220 17.98 -9.23 -2.77
N VAL A 221 17.10 -10.13 -2.25
CA VAL A 221 15.68 -9.89 -2.01
C VAL A 221 15.46 -9.55 -0.54
N SER A 222 14.94 -8.37 -0.27
CA SER A 222 14.63 -7.88 1.08
C SER A 222 13.20 -7.33 1.16
N GLY A 223 12.73 -7.07 2.38
CA GLY A 223 11.42 -6.46 2.60
C GLY A 223 11.52 -5.23 3.49
N ILE A 224 10.89 -4.14 3.05
CA ILE A 224 10.73 -2.91 3.84
C ILE A 224 9.24 -2.62 3.96
N LEU A 225 8.74 -2.57 5.19
CA LEU A 225 7.33 -2.29 5.45
C LEU A 225 6.97 -0.89 4.95
N ASN A 226 5.82 -0.75 4.28
CA ASN A 226 5.29 0.56 3.92
C ASN A 226 4.92 1.35 5.17
N GLY A 227 5.02 2.66 5.08
CA GLY A 227 4.51 3.56 6.12
C GLY A 227 3.08 4.02 5.87
N ILE A 228 2.54 4.76 6.84
CA ILE A 228 1.31 5.55 6.70
C ILE A 228 1.62 7.04 6.86
N ASP A 229 0.82 7.89 6.23
CA ASP A 229 0.90 9.35 6.44
C ASP A 229 0.22 9.69 7.78
N THR A 230 1.01 9.79 8.84
CA THR A 230 0.55 10.08 10.20
C THR A 230 0.12 11.53 10.40
N GLU A 231 0.43 12.44 9.46
CA GLU A 231 -0.07 13.81 9.44
C GLU A 231 -1.51 13.85 8.94
N SER A 232 -1.77 13.18 7.79
CA SER A 232 -3.10 13.09 7.18
C SER A 232 -4.06 12.18 7.94
N TYR A 233 -3.55 11.05 8.48
CA TYR A 233 -4.32 10.09 9.28
C TYR A 233 -3.98 10.25 10.76
N ASN A 234 -4.52 11.32 11.36
CA ASN A 234 -4.34 11.62 12.79
C ASN A 234 -5.70 11.86 13.47
N PRO A 235 -6.16 10.96 14.34
CA PRO A 235 -7.46 11.10 14.99
C PRO A 235 -7.60 12.36 15.86
N GLU A 236 -6.50 13.01 16.24
CA GLU A 236 -6.54 14.29 16.98
C GLU A 236 -6.94 15.48 16.11
N THR A 237 -6.65 15.43 14.82
CA THR A 237 -6.82 16.55 13.89
C THR A 237 -7.69 16.21 12.68
N ASP A 238 -8.09 14.95 12.52
CA ASP A 238 -8.87 14.51 11.36
C ASP A 238 -10.26 15.14 11.34
N LYS A 239 -10.50 15.97 10.33
CA LYS A 239 -11.77 16.69 10.13
C LYS A 239 -12.90 15.82 9.57
N TYR A 240 -12.59 14.60 9.14
CA TYR A 240 -13.57 13.67 8.56
C TYR A 240 -14.26 12.77 9.58
N ILE A 241 -13.74 12.69 10.81
CA ILE A 241 -14.37 11.95 11.90
C ILE A 241 -15.28 12.84 12.73
N HIS A 242 -16.30 12.26 13.37
CA HIS A 242 -17.29 13.02 14.13
C HIS A 242 -16.69 13.65 15.39
N GLN A 243 -15.90 12.90 16.13
CA GLN A 243 -15.25 13.32 17.37
C GLN A 243 -13.74 13.04 17.28
N GLN A 244 -12.94 14.09 17.37
CA GLN A 244 -11.48 13.96 17.48
C GLN A 244 -11.09 13.40 18.84
N PHE A 245 -10.04 12.59 18.86
CA PHE A 245 -9.51 11.94 20.07
C PHE A 245 -8.04 11.56 19.90
N SER A 246 -7.40 11.28 21.02
CA SER A 246 -6.02 10.74 21.07
C SER A 246 -5.99 9.44 21.86
N VAL A 247 -4.81 8.85 22.00
CA VAL A 247 -4.57 7.71 22.89
C VAL A 247 -4.92 8.05 24.34
N ASP A 248 -4.69 9.30 24.75
CA ASP A 248 -4.94 9.76 26.12
C ASP A 248 -6.40 10.19 26.34
N THR A 249 -7.14 10.48 25.27
CA THR A 249 -8.56 10.87 25.31
C THR A 249 -9.46 9.86 24.60
N ILE A 250 -9.09 8.58 24.62
CA ILE A 250 -9.77 7.50 23.91
C ILE A 250 -11.22 7.28 24.38
N GLU A 251 -11.58 7.76 25.56
CA GLU A 251 -12.96 7.76 26.07
C GLU A 251 -13.92 8.61 25.23
N LYS A 252 -13.39 9.51 24.38
CA LYS A 252 -14.20 10.30 23.41
C LYS A 252 -14.55 9.49 22.16
N ARG A 253 -13.78 8.43 21.84
CA ARG A 253 -13.92 7.62 20.63
C ARG A 253 -15.32 7.02 20.43
N PRO A 254 -16.06 6.56 21.45
CA PRO A 254 -17.40 5.99 21.29
C PRO A 254 -18.43 6.89 20.58
N ALA A 255 -18.23 8.22 20.57
CA ALA A 255 -19.09 9.13 19.83
C ALA A 255 -19.01 8.88 18.31
N ASN A 256 -17.84 8.50 17.80
CA ASN A 256 -17.66 8.16 16.38
C ASN A 256 -18.43 6.89 15.99
N LYS A 257 -18.55 5.92 16.90
CA LYS A 257 -19.33 4.70 16.65
C LYS A 257 -20.80 5.01 16.48
N ILE A 258 -21.37 5.82 17.36
CA ILE A 258 -22.79 6.23 17.30
C ILE A 258 -23.05 6.97 15.98
N ALA A 259 -22.23 7.97 15.65
CA ALA A 259 -22.37 8.74 14.42
C ALA A 259 -22.23 7.86 13.17
N LEU A 260 -21.32 6.88 13.17
CA LEU A 260 -21.16 5.94 12.06
C LEU A 260 -22.40 5.05 11.91
N GLN A 261 -22.95 4.51 13.01
CA GLN A 261 -24.17 3.68 12.99
C GLN A 261 -25.34 4.44 12.36
N GLU A 262 -25.56 5.69 12.77
CA GLU A 262 -26.60 6.58 12.21
C GLU A 262 -26.38 6.82 10.71
N GLU A 263 -25.16 7.19 10.32
CA GLU A 263 -24.81 7.51 8.94
C GLU A 263 -25.06 6.36 7.97
N VAL A 264 -24.71 5.13 8.38
CA VAL A 264 -24.75 3.96 7.48
C VAL A 264 -26.00 3.09 7.65
N GLY A 265 -26.99 3.56 8.44
CA GLY A 265 -28.29 2.91 8.64
C GLY A 265 -28.23 1.66 9.51
N LEU A 266 -27.26 1.56 10.41
CA LEU A 266 -27.24 0.54 11.45
C LEU A 266 -28.08 0.96 12.65
N GLU A 267 -28.57 0.00 13.43
CA GLU A 267 -29.21 0.28 14.72
C GLU A 267 -28.21 0.96 15.66
N VAL A 268 -28.61 2.09 16.24
CA VAL A 268 -27.75 2.85 17.16
C VAL A 268 -27.65 2.11 18.49
N ASN A 269 -26.54 1.43 18.69
CA ASN A 269 -26.25 0.67 19.90
C ASN A 269 -24.77 0.74 20.24
N LYS A 270 -24.38 1.59 21.18
CA LYS A 270 -22.99 1.74 21.63
C LYS A 270 -22.41 0.45 22.23
N GLY A 271 -23.25 -0.46 22.72
CA GLY A 271 -22.86 -1.74 23.32
C GLY A 271 -22.61 -2.85 22.31
N ALA A 272 -23.23 -2.78 21.12
CA ALA A 272 -23.05 -3.77 20.08
C ALA A 272 -21.58 -3.84 19.61
N PHE A 273 -21.11 -5.03 19.25
CA PHE A 273 -19.78 -5.22 18.67
C PHE A 273 -19.78 -4.85 17.19
N LEU A 274 -19.17 -3.73 16.82
CA LEU A 274 -19.17 -3.22 15.45
C LEU A 274 -17.87 -3.61 14.72
N MET A 275 -18.00 -4.46 13.71
CA MET A 275 -16.92 -4.84 12.81
C MET A 275 -16.91 -3.96 11.57
N GLY A 276 -15.71 -3.59 11.08
CA GLY A 276 -15.51 -2.82 9.86
C GLY A 276 -14.59 -3.53 8.87
N MET A 277 -14.84 -3.33 7.58
CA MET A 277 -13.96 -3.74 6.49
C MET A 277 -13.96 -2.67 5.40
N VAL A 278 -12.77 -2.24 4.98
CA VAL A 278 -12.57 -1.30 3.86
C VAL A 278 -11.59 -1.93 2.90
N THR A 279 -12.06 -2.33 1.69
CA THR A 279 -11.22 -3.07 0.76
C THR A 279 -11.80 -3.13 -0.64
N ARG A 280 -10.97 -3.54 -1.62
CA ARG A 280 -11.48 -4.02 -2.91
C ARG A 280 -12.21 -5.35 -2.69
N LEU A 281 -13.39 -5.51 -3.28
CA LEU A 281 -14.21 -6.72 -3.12
C LEU A 281 -13.75 -7.82 -4.09
N VAL A 282 -12.61 -8.44 -3.78
CA VAL A 282 -11.98 -9.50 -4.57
C VAL A 282 -11.61 -10.69 -3.68
N GLU A 283 -11.44 -11.87 -4.27
CA GLU A 283 -11.12 -13.12 -3.56
C GLU A 283 -9.89 -12.99 -2.64
N GLN A 284 -8.85 -12.28 -3.09
CA GLN A 284 -7.65 -12.02 -2.30
C GLN A 284 -7.94 -11.53 -0.88
N LYS A 285 -9.04 -10.82 -0.67
CA LYS A 285 -9.39 -10.18 0.61
C LYS A 285 -10.19 -11.08 1.56
N GLY A 286 -10.40 -12.35 1.19
CA GLY A 286 -11.02 -13.36 2.06
C GLY A 286 -12.53 -13.21 2.22
N LEU A 287 -13.19 -12.59 1.24
CA LEU A 287 -14.65 -12.42 1.25
C LEU A 287 -15.39 -13.75 1.19
N ASP A 288 -14.81 -14.77 0.55
CA ASP A 288 -15.32 -16.13 0.52
C ASP A 288 -15.41 -16.75 1.92
N LEU A 289 -14.44 -16.50 2.80
CA LEU A 289 -14.50 -16.94 4.20
C LEU A 289 -15.59 -16.19 4.99
N ILE A 290 -15.72 -14.88 4.76
CA ILE A 290 -16.74 -14.05 5.41
C ILE A 290 -18.14 -14.55 5.02
N ILE A 291 -18.42 -14.74 3.74
CA ILE A 291 -19.73 -15.19 3.24
C ILE A 291 -20.12 -16.52 3.85
N GLN A 292 -19.17 -17.43 4.05
CA GLN A 292 -19.43 -18.74 4.65
C GLN A 292 -19.73 -18.67 6.16
N MET A 293 -19.16 -17.71 6.89
CA MET A 293 -19.20 -17.72 8.36
C MET A 293 -20.07 -16.61 8.96
N LEU A 294 -20.38 -15.54 8.21
CA LEU A 294 -21.05 -14.38 8.78
C LEU A 294 -22.46 -14.72 9.30
N ASP A 295 -23.26 -15.48 8.54
CA ASP A 295 -24.60 -15.89 8.99
C ASP A 295 -24.56 -16.61 10.35
N ARG A 296 -23.59 -17.53 10.51
CA ARG A 296 -23.40 -18.24 11.78
C ARG A 296 -23.00 -17.27 12.90
N PHE A 297 -22.09 -16.36 12.64
CA PHE A 297 -21.65 -15.39 13.63
C PHE A 297 -22.77 -14.44 14.06
N MET A 298 -23.51 -13.91 13.09
CA MET A 298 -24.64 -13.01 13.34
C MET A 298 -25.79 -13.69 14.10
N ALA A 299 -25.96 -15.00 13.94
CA ALA A 299 -27.00 -15.75 14.66
C ALA A 299 -26.70 -15.91 16.16
N TYR A 300 -25.42 -15.93 16.55
CA TYR A 300 -25.00 -16.16 17.95
C TYR A 300 -24.59 -14.89 18.70
N THR A 301 -24.54 -13.74 18.03
CA THR A 301 -24.05 -12.50 18.62
C THR A 301 -25.00 -11.33 18.32
N ASP A 302 -24.81 -10.23 19.04
CA ASP A 302 -25.42 -8.92 18.78
C ASP A 302 -24.57 -8.04 17.85
N ALA A 303 -23.60 -8.62 17.16
CA ALA A 303 -22.64 -7.89 16.34
C ALA A 303 -23.30 -7.18 15.16
N GLN A 304 -22.65 -6.09 14.79
CA GLN A 304 -22.94 -5.33 13.57
C GLN A 304 -21.73 -5.38 12.63
N PHE A 305 -21.96 -5.25 11.33
CA PHE A 305 -20.90 -5.28 10.33
C PHE A 305 -21.11 -4.23 9.25
N ILE A 306 -20.04 -3.47 8.96
CA ILE A 306 -19.99 -2.53 7.83
C ILE A 306 -18.87 -2.92 6.87
N VAL A 307 -19.21 -2.98 5.57
CA VAL A 307 -18.26 -3.17 4.47
C VAL A 307 -18.30 -1.96 3.56
N LEU A 308 -17.12 -1.40 3.26
CA LEU A 308 -16.93 -0.32 2.28
C LEU A 308 -15.98 -0.79 1.18
N GLY A 309 -16.41 -0.72 -0.07
CA GLY A 309 -15.58 -1.02 -1.22
C GLY A 309 -16.37 -1.43 -2.46
N THR A 310 -15.66 -1.64 -3.56
CA THR A 310 -16.18 -2.13 -4.84
C THR A 310 -15.27 -3.21 -5.41
N GLY A 311 -15.76 -4.05 -6.31
CA GLY A 311 -14.93 -5.08 -6.94
C GLY A 311 -15.73 -6.08 -7.76
N ASP A 312 -15.56 -7.36 -7.51
CA ASP A 312 -16.23 -8.42 -8.23
C ASP A 312 -17.73 -8.42 -7.93
N ARG A 313 -18.53 -8.40 -8.98
CA ARG A 313 -19.99 -8.37 -8.90
C ARG A 313 -20.58 -9.51 -8.05
N TYR A 314 -19.91 -10.66 -8.04
CA TYR A 314 -20.32 -11.78 -7.19
C TYR A 314 -20.30 -11.38 -5.72
N TYR A 315 -19.18 -10.84 -5.23
CA TYR A 315 -19.04 -10.42 -3.83
C TYR A 315 -19.95 -9.24 -3.48
N GLU A 316 -20.08 -8.27 -4.37
CA GLU A 316 -21.01 -7.15 -4.19
C GLU A 316 -22.45 -7.65 -4.00
N THR A 317 -22.89 -8.60 -4.84
CA THR A 317 -24.23 -9.18 -4.76
C THR A 317 -24.43 -9.96 -3.46
N GLN A 318 -23.47 -10.80 -3.05
CA GLN A 318 -23.57 -11.57 -1.81
C GLN A 318 -23.66 -10.66 -0.57
N LEU A 319 -22.81 -9.65 -0.49
CA LEU A 319 -22.82 -8.70 0.63
C LEU A 319 -24.12 -7.88 0.69
N TRP A 320 -24.63 -7.46 -0.47
CA TRP A 320 -25.91 -6.77 -0.55
C TRP A 320 -27.09 -7.65 -0.06
N GLN A 321 -27.13 -8.93 -0.46
CA GLN A 321 -28.13 -9.90 0.02
C GLN A 321 -28.03 -10.12 1.53
N MET A 322 -26.81 -10.17 2.07
CA MET A 322 -26.60 -10.29 3.53
C MET A 322 -27.08 -9.02 4.25
N THR A 323 -26.85 -7.84 3.70
CA THR A 323 -27.41 -6.59 4.27
C THR A 323 -28.95 -6.64 4.34
N ALA A 324 -29.60 -7.13 3.29
CA ALA A 324 -31.07 -7.30 3.30
C ALA A 324 -31.55 -8.34 4.30
N ARG A 325 -30.73 -9.35 4.64
CA ARG A 325 -31.03 -10.39 5.63
C ARG A 325 -30.88 -9.90 7.08
N TYR A 326 -29.99 -8.92 7.31
CA TYR A 326 -29.68 -8.39 8.63
C TYR A 326 -29.91 -6.87 8.70
N PRO A 327 -31.19 -6.41 8.54
CA PRO A 327 -31.51 -5.00 8.57
C PRO A 327 -31.13 -4.40 9.94
N GLY A 328 -30.51 -3.21 9.93
CA GLY A 328 -30.00 -2.54 11.13
C GLY A 328 -28.73 -3.16 11.76
N ARG A 329 -28.28 -4.33 11.26
CA ARG A 329 -27.09 -5.00 11.79
C ARG A 329 -25.97 -5.15 10.74
N MET A 330 -26.28 -5.02 9.45
CA MET A 330 -25.29 -5.04 8.40
C MET A 330 -25.50 -3.86 7.44
N SER A 331 -24.41 -3.25 7.02
CA SER A 331 -24.38 -2.18 6.02
C SER A 331 -23.30 -2.47 4.98
N THR A 332 -23.67 -2.43 3.70
CA THR A 332 -22.73 -2.59 2.57
C THR A 332 -22.74 -1.31 1.74
N GLN A 333 -21.58 -0.65 1.66
CA GLN A 333 -21.36 0.60 0.96
C GLN A 333 -20.52 0.33 -0.29
N LEU A 334 -21.16 0.19 -1.46
CA LEU A 334 -20.53 -0.17 -2.74
C LEU A 334 -20.00 1.08 -3.46
N LEU A 335 -19.01 1.73 -2.84
CA LEU A 335 -18.36 2.92 -3.39
C LEU A 335 -16.94 3.08 -2.86
N TYR A 336 -16.15 3.92 -3.52
CA TYR A 336 -14.90 4.45 -2.97
C TYR A 336 -15.19 5.75 -2.22
N ASN A 337 -14.88 5.80 -0.93
CA ASN A 337 -15.06 7.00 -0.10
C ASN A 337 -14.02 7.05 1.02
N ASP A 338 -12.99 7.91 0.86
CA ASP A 338 -11.92 8.07 1.85
C ASP A 338 -12.45 8.62 3.19
N ALA A 339 -13.37 9.59 3.15
CA ALA A 339 -13.93 10.16 4.36
C ALA A 339 -14.73 9.11 5.17
N LEU A 340 -15.51 8.25 4.52
CA LEU A 340 -16.21 7.15 5.18
C LEU A 340 -15.23 6.10 5.71
N SER A 341 -14.13 5.81 5.00
CA SER A 341 -13.13 4.88 5.50
C SER A 341 -12.51 5.33 6.83
N ARG A 342 -12.22 6.63 6.98
CA ARG A 342 -11.73 7.22 8.23
C ARG A 342 -12.75 7.11 9.36
N ARG A 343 -14.03 7.33 9.06
CA ARG A 343 -15.11 7.13 10.04
C ARG A 343 -15.27 5.67 10.45
N ILE A 344 -15.05 4.72 9.53
CA ILE A 344 -15.01 3.29 9.83
C ILE A 344 -13.85 2.98 10.78
N TYR A 345 -12.62 3.46 10.49
CA TYR A 345 -11.50 3.28 11.41
C TYR A 345 -11.76 3.91 12.79
N ALA A 346 -12.37 5.08 12.83
CA ALA A 346 -12.67 5.77 14.10
C ALA A 346 -13.85 5.17 14.87
N GLY A 347 -14.85 4.59 14.18
CA GLY A 347 -16.12 4.14 14.77
C GLY A 347 -16.19 2.64 15.09
N CYS A 348 -15.56 1.77 14.26
CA CYS A 348 -15.63 0.33 14.48
C CYS A 348 -14.78 -0.15 15.65
N ASP A 349 -15.25 -1.17 16.37
CA ASP A 349 -14.49 -1.80 17.46
C ASP A 349 -13.35 -2.66 16.90
N THR A 350 -13.61 -3.39 15.83
CA THR A 350 -12.60 -4.23 15.17
C THR A 350 -12.60 -4.03 13.66
N PHE A 351 -11.42 -4.22 13.06
CA PHE A 351 -11.19 -4.12 11.62
C PHE A 351 -10.78 -5.46 11.04
N LEU A 352 -11.55 -5.99 10.10
CA LEU A 352 -11.43 -7.35 9.60
C LEU A 352 -10.60 -7.42 8.32
N MET A 353 -9.52 -8.23 8.33
CA MET A 353 -8.66 -8.51 7.17
C MET A 353 -8.31 -10.00 7.07
N PRO A 354 -9.22 -10.87 6.60
CA PRO A 354 -9.01 -12.31 6.47
C PRO A 354 -8.31 -12.67 5.15
N SER A 355 -7.37 -11.85 4.70
CA SER A 355 -6.76 -11.92 3.38
C SER A 355 -6.09 -13.27 3.09
N ARG A 356 -6.28 -13.79 1.86
CA ARG A 356 -5.58 -14.99 1.34
C ARG A 356 -4.08 -14.73 1.25
N PHE A 357 -3.70 -13.55 0.78
CA PHE A 357 -2.35 -13.02 0.85
C PHE A 357 -2.42 -11.49 0.94
N GLU A 358 -1.46 -10.88 1.64
CA GLU A 358 -1.41 -9.42 1.84
C GLU A 358 0.05 -8.97 1.83
N PRO A 359 0.57 -8.45 0.70
CA PRO A 359 1.97 -8.06 0.61
C PRO A 359 2.43 -7.13 1.74
N CYS A 360 1.67 -6.09 2.02
CA CYS A 360 1.86 -5.19 3.15
C CYS A 360 0.58 -5.04 3.97
N GLY A 361 -0.47 -4.55 3.31
CA GLY A 361 -1.63 -3.97 3.97
C GLY A 361 -1.32 -2.57 4.54
N ILE A 362 -2.27 -1.67 4.41
CA ILE A 362 -2.20 -0.31 4.99
C ILE A 362 -3.35 -0.14 5.99
N SER A 363 -4.50 -0.73 5.68
CA SER A 363 -5.73 -0.54 6.45
C SER A 363 -5.62 -1.00 7.91
N GLN A 364 -4.85 -2.06 8.22
CA GLN A 364 -4.61 -2.49 9.60
C GLN A 364 -3.79 -1.47 10.39
N MET A 365 -2.81 -0.81 9.76
CA MET A 365 -2.01 0.23 10.40
C MET A 365 -2.87 1.48 10.67
N LEU A 366 -3.74 1.84 9.71
CA LEU A 366 -4.73 2.92 9.90
C LEU A 366 -5.73 2.55 11.00
N ALA A 367 -6.22 1.31 11.02
CA ALA A 367 -7.11 0.84 12.08
C ALA A 367 -6.45 0.96 13.46
N LEU A 368 -5.20 0.50 13.62
CA LEU A 368 -4.43 0.66 14.86
C LEU A 368 -4.32 2.13 15.25
N ARG A 369 -3.95 3.00 14.30
CA ARG A 369 -3.82 4.45 14.54
C ARG A 369 -5.11 5.09 15.09
N TYR A 370 -6.29 4.60 14.66
CA TYR A 370 -7.60 5.09 15.11
C TYR A 370 -8.21 4.24 16.25
N GLY A 371 -7.43 3.38 16.90
CA GLY A 371 -7.91 2.54 17.99
C GLY A 371 -8.98 1.51 17.60
N CYS A 372 -9.04 1.14 16.32
CA CYS A 372 -9.83 0.03 15.82
C CYS A 372 -8.98 -1.23 15.85
N VAL A 373 -9.35 -2.22 16.64
CA VAL A 373 -8.53 -3.43 16.88
C VAL A 373 -8.52 -4.31 15.63
N PRO A 374 -7.37 -4.55 14.97
CA PRO A 374 -7.34 -5.42 13.80
C PRO A 374 -7.63 -6.87 14.14
N MET A 375 -8.40 -7.54 13.27
CA MET A 375 -8.59 -8.99 13.25
C MET A 375 -8.10 -9.50 11.90
N VAL A 376 -6.95 -10.18 11.87
CA VAL A 376 -6.24 -10.45 10.63
C VAL A 376 -5.84 -11.92 10.48
N ARG A 377 -5.75 -12.39 9.25
CA ARG A 377 -5.02 -13.63 8.98
C ARG A 377 -3.52 -13.35 8.96
N ARG A 378 -2.70 -14.24 9.53
CA ARG A 378 -1.24 -14.12 9.56
C ARG A 378 -0.63 -14.41 8.18
N THR A 379 -0.46 -13.36 7.38
CA THR A 379 0.15 -13.44 6.05
C THR A 379 0.80 -12.11 5.67
N GLY A 380 1.97 -12.15 5.04
CA GLY A 380 2.71 -10.98 4.58
C GLY A 380 2.82 -9.89 5.65
N GLY A 381 2.61 -8.65 5.26
CA GLY A 381 2.72 -7.50 6.17
C GLY A 381 1.75 -7.48 7.35
N LEU A 382 0.69 -8.30 7.33
CA LEU A 382 -0.18 -8.45 8.50
C LEU A 382 0.56 -9.13 9.67
N VAL A 383 1.52 -10.03 9.39
CA VAL A 383 2.40 -10.62 10.43
C VAL A 383 3.33 -9.58 11.03
N ASP A 384 3.83 -8.67 10.19
CA ASP A 384 4.82 -7.66 10.58
C ASP A 384 4.20 -6.48 11.34
N THR A 385 2.86 -6.32 11.31
CA THR A 385 2.15 -5.16 11.84
C THR A 385 1.16 -5.47 12.95
N VAL A 386 0.67 -6.72 13.06
CA VAL A 386 -0.34 -7.10 14.05
C VAL A 386 0.14 -8.31 14.84
N SER A 387 0.40 -8.10 16.12
CA SER A 387 0.70 -9.16 17.07
C SER A 387 -0.56 -9.63 17.80
N HIS A 388 -0.67 -10.96 18.02
CA HIS A 388 -1.85 -11.53 18.69
C HIS A 388 -1.97 -11.05 20.14
N ASN A 389 -3.18 -10.62 20.53
CA ASN A 389 -3.47 -10.15 21.88
C ASN A 389 -3.29 -11.28 22.90
N ASN A 390 -2.40 -11.06 23.88
CA ASN A 390 -2.28 -11.89 25.08
C ASN A 390 -2.80 -11.09 26.29
N PRO A 391 -4.00 -11.37 26.78
CA PRO A 391 -4.58 -10.61 27.90
C PRO A 391 -3.89 -10.90 29.25
N ILE A 392 -3.12 -12.00 29.37
CA ILE A 392 -2.37 -12.36 30.59
C ILE A 392 -1.17 -11.44 30.74
N ASP A 393 -0.36 -11.33 29.68
CA ASP A 393 0.87 -10.52 29.69
C ASP A 393 0.61 -9.07 29.30
N ASN A 394 -0.64 -8.74 28.94
CA ASN A 394 -1.06 -7.43 28.43
C ASN A 394 -0.24 -6.98 27.21
N THR A 395 0.02 -7.90 26.27
CA THR A 395 0.78 -7.67 25.03
C THR A 395 -0.07 -7.89 23.80
N GLY A 396 0.47 -7.53 22.63
CA GLY A 396 -0.21 -7.68 21.35
C GLY A 396 -1.12 -6.50 21.01
N THR A 397 -1.47 -6.40 19.73
CA THR A 397 -2.17 -5.24 19.16
C THR A 397 -3.46 -5.59 18.43
N GLY A 398 -3.76 -6.89 18.25
CA GLY A 398 -4.95 -7.34 17.55
C GLY A 398 -5.25 -8.82 17.75
N TYR A 399 -6.14 -9.35 16.95
CA TYR A 399 -6.47 -10.78 16.95
C TYR A 399 -6.03 -11.40 15.64
N CYS A 400 -5.35 -12.57 15.71
CA CYS A 400 -4.79 -13.24 14.55
C CYS A 400 -5.28 -14.69 14.44
N PHE A 401 -5.41 -15.16 13.20
CA PHE A 401 -5.60 -16.58 12.88
C PHE A 401 -4.64 -16.99 11.75
N ASP A 402 -4.34 -18.28 11.62
CA ASP A 402 -3.25 -18.75 10.76
C ASP A 402 -3.75 -19.34 9.44
N ARG A 403 -4.64 -20.35 9.49
CA ARG A 403 -5.08 -21.07 8.30
C ARG A 403 -6.15 -20.30 7.53
N TYR A 404 -6.06 -20.34 6.21
CA TYR A 404 -7.10 -19.78 5.34
C TYR A 404 -8.31 -20.72 5.30
N GLU A 405 -9.01 -20.82 6.44
CA GLU A 405 -10.12 -21.73 6.67
C GLU A 405 -11.29 -21.02 7.34
N PRO A 406 -12.55 -21.29 6.92
CA PRO A 406 -13.72 -20.64 7.48
C PRO A 406 -13.85 -20.76 9.00
N LEU A 407 -13.53 -21.93 9.56
CA LEU A 407 -13.63 -22.17 11.01
C LEU A 407 -12.55 -21.44 11.80
N ASP A 408 -11.36 -21.24 11.23
CA ASP A 408 -10.31 -20.46 11.87
C ASP A 408 -10.72 -18.97 11.97
N LEU A 409 -11.29 -18.42 10.88
CA LEU A 409 -11.88 -17.09 10.90
C LEU A 409 -12.99 -16.99 11.94
N PHE A 410 -13.95 -17.91 11.92
CA PHE A 410 -15.07 -17.93 12.88
C PHE A 410 -14.59 -17.96 14.33
N THR A 411 -13.62 -18.81 14.64
CA THR A 411 -13.02 -18.92 15.98
C THR A 411 -12.37 -17.58 16.38
N CYS A 412 -11.67 -16.92 15.45
CA CYS A 412 -11.07 -15.63 15.69
C CYS A 412 -12.14 -14.54 15.94
N MET A 413 -13.23 -14.55 15.16
CA MET A 413 -14.37 -13.64 15.35
C MET A 413 -14.99 -13.81 16.75
N ILE A 414 -15.23 -15.03 17.19
CA ILE A 414 -15.78 -15.33 18.53
C ILE A 414 -14.82 -14.85 19.63
N ARG A 415 -13.51 -15.15 19.53
CA ARG A 415 -12.51 -14.69 20.50
C ARG A 415 -12.42 -13.16 20.58
N THR A 416 -12.52 -12.48 19.44
CA THR A 416 -12.49 -11.02 19.39
C THR A 416 -13.73 -10.42 20.02
N TRP A 417 -14.91 -10.96 19.71
CA TRP A 417 -16.18 -10.56 20.32
C TRP A 417 -16.19 -10.80 21.83
N GLU A 418 -15.73 -11.94 22.30
CA GLU A 418 -15.56 -12.23 23.73
C GLU A 418 -14.59 -11.23 24.39
N GLY A 419 -13.45 -10.96 23.79
CA GLY A 419 -12.48 -9.99 24.28
C GLY A 419 -13.07 -8.57 24.41
N PHE A 420 -13.93 -8.18 23.48
CA PHE A 420 -14.62 -6.89 23.51
C PHE A 420 -15.54 -6.70 24.73
N ARG A 421 -16.01 -7.77 25.32
CA ARG A 421 -16.87 -7.72 26.53
C ARG A 421 -16.11 -7.23 27.77
N TYR A 422 -14.77 -7.38 27.80
CA TYR A 422 -13.91 -6.92 28.88
C TYR A 422 -13.39 -5.50 28.57
N LYS A 423 -14.25 -4.50 28.81
CA LYS A 423 -14.07 -3.12 28.33
C LYS A 423 -12.75 -2.47 28.73
N ASP A 424 -12.27 -2.69 29.97
CA ASP A 424 -10.99 -2.13 30.42
C ASP A 424 -9.81 -2.74 29.64
N LYS A 425 -9.81 -4.07 29.48
CA LYS A 425 -8.78 -4.77 28.69
C LYS A 425 -8.84 -4.42 27.22
N TRP A 426 -10.05 -4.19 26.68
CA TRP A 426 -10.23 -3.73 25.32
C TRP A 426 -9.67 -2.32 25.13
N LYS A 427 -9.91 -1.41 26.08
CA LYS A 427 -9.33 -0.06 26.07
C LYS A 427 -7.79 -0.11 26.09
N GLU A 428 -7.19 -0.93 26.96
CA GLU A 428 -5.75 -1.12 27.00
C GLU A 428 -5.19 -1.64 25.68
N LEU A 429 -5.88 -2.61 25.03
CA LEU A 429 -5.52 -3.14 23.71
C LEU A 429 -5.58 -2.05 22.63
N GLN A 430 -6.64 -1.24 22.60
CA GLN A 430 -6.76 -0.10 21.68
C GLN A 430 -5.61 0.88 21.85
N GLN A 431 -5.29 1.25 23.10
CA GLN A 431 -4.21 2.18 23.41
C GLN A 431 -2.84 1.64 23.01
N ARG A 432 -2.58 0.32 23.18
CA ARG A 432 -1.33 -0.28 22.67
C ARG A 432 -1.23 -0.17 21.16
N GLY A 433 -2.30 -0.51 20.44
CA GLY A 433 -2.35 -0.37 18.99
C GLY A 433 -2.13 1.07 18.51
N MET A 434 -2.71 2.05 19.19
CA MET A 434 -2.53 3.48 18.85
C MET A 434 -1.12 4.01 19.10
N ARG A 435 -0.34 3.36 19.96
CA ARG A 435 1.07 3.72 20.23
C ARG A 435 2.07 3.12 19.25
N GLU A 436 1.63 2.16 18.42
CA GLU A 436 2.49 1.64 17.36
C GLU A 436 2.81 2.74 16.34
N ASP A 437 4.07 2.82 15.98
CA ASP A 437 4.55 3.79 14.99
C ASP A 437 4.81 3.12 13.64
N PHE A 438 3.96 3.42 12.68
CA PHE A 438 4.08 3.01 11.29
C PHE A 438 4.30 4.21 10.36
N GLY A 439 4.83 5.32 10.87
CA GLY A 439 5.13 6.51 10.06
C GLY A 439 6.15 6.23 8.96
N TRP A 440 6.03 6.96 7.85
CA TRP A 440 6.96 6.85 6.72
C TRP A 440 8.41 7.15 7.09
N ASP A 441 8.69 7.91 8.14
CA ASP A 441 10.05 8.22 8.59
C ASP A 441 10.86 6.96 8.91
N ILE A 442 10.22 5.95 9.55
CA ILE A 442 10.86 4.67 9.87
C ILE A 442 11.21 3.91 8.59
N SER A 443 10.27 3.82 7.65
CA SER A 443 10.48 3.12 6.39
C SER A 443 11.48 3.87 5.51
N ALA A 444 11.42 5.20 5.44
CA ALA A 444 12.34 6.02 4.66
C ALA A 444 13.79 5.84 5.11
N ARG A 445 14.08 5.77 6.41
CA ARG A 445 15.44 5.45 6.93
C ARG A 445 15.94 4.10 6.44
N LYS A 446 15.07 3.09 6.37
CA LYS A 446 15.43 1.76 5.84
C LYS A 446 15.74 1.82 4.34
N TYR A 447 14.98 2.63 3.57
CA TYR A 447 15.29 2.87 2.16
C TYR A 447 16.60 3.64 1.98
N VAL A 448 16.88 4.66 2.79
CA VAL A 448 18.18 5.36 2.78
C VAL A 448 19.32 4.38 3.02
N LYS A 449 19.18 3.49 4.02
CA LYS A 449 20.17 2.43 4.26
C LYS A 449 20.33 1.52 3.03
N LEU A 450 19.25 1.05 2.43
CA LEU A 450 19.27 0.22 1.23
C LEU A 450 20.04 0.90 0.09
N TYR A 451 19.77 2.19 -0.16
CA TYR A 451 20.46 2.95 -1.20
C TYR A 451 21.94 3.18 -0.89
N SER A 452 22.25 3.48 0.36
CA SER A 452 23.63 3.66 0.83
C SER A 452 24.45 2.38 0.69
N ASP A 453 23.87 1.23 1.04
CA ASP A 453 24.50 -0.09 0.91
C ASP A 453 24.80 -0.42 -0.58
N ILE A 454 23.94 0.01 -1.51
CA ILE A 454 24.15 -0.18 -2.95
C ILE A 454 25.31 0.70 -3.47
N LEU A 455 25.33 1.97 -3.06
CA LEU A 455 26.33 2.93 -3.52
C LEU A 455 27.67 2.85 -2.79
N GLY A 456 27.76 2.02 -1.74
CA GLY A 456 28.97 1.90 -0.93
C GLY A 456 29.30 3.18 -0.14
N VAL A 457 28.29 4.02 0.14
CA VAL A 457 28.45 5.25 0.93
C VAL A 457 27.80 5.09 2.29
N PRO A 458 28.35 5.71 3.36
CA PRO A 458 27.67 5.67 4.65
C PRO A 458 26.30 6.38 4.52
N PRO A 459 25.26 5.89 5.22
CA PRO A 459 24.02 6.66 5.34
C PRO A 459 24.37 7.98 6.02
N GLU A 460 24.04 9.11 5.36
CA GLU A 460 24.18 10.41 5.99
C GLU A 460 23.35 10.39 7.29
N GLU A 461 23.98 10.68 8.43
CA GLU A 461 23.26 10.87 9.68
C GLU A 461 22.29 12.03 9.46
N THR A 462 21.00 11.74 9.43
CA THR A 462 19.96 12.76 9.44
C THR A 462 20.21 13.62 10.68
N ALA A 463 20.35 14.94 10.49
CA ALA A 463 20.46 15.88 11.60
C ALA A 463 19.34 15.55 12.62
N PRO A 464 19.64 15.48 13.93
CA PRO A 464 18.60 15.21 14.93
C PRO A 464 17.50 16.25 14.78
N GLU A 465 16.25 15.82 14.88
CA GLU A 465 15.12 16.73 14.91
C GLU A 465 15.42 17.91 15.84
N PRO A 466 15.11 19.16 15.45
CA PRO A 466 15.22 20.27 16.38
C PRO A 466 14.37 19.92 17.60
N GLN A 467 15.01 19.74 18.75
CA GLN A 467 14.30 19.56 20.00
C GLN A 467 13.39 20.81 20.18
N PRO A 468 12.13 20.65 20.60
CA PRO A 468 11.29 21.79 20.86
C PRO A 468 12.04 22.69 21.87
N GLU A 469 12.27 23.94 21.48
CA GLU A 469 12.85 24.91 22.39
C GLU A 469 12.01 24.94 23.67
N LEU A 470 12.63 24.52 24.76
CA LEU A 470 12.11 24.75 26.09
C LEU A 470 12.02 26.28 26.25
N ILE A 471 10.82 26.82 26.08
CA ILE A 471 10.54 28.20 26.47
C ILE A 471 10.70 28.22 28.00
N LEU A 472 11.91 28.52 28.43
CA LEU A 472 12.16 28.92 29.80
C LEU A 472 11.44 30.24 30.00
N GLY A 473 10.25 30.17 30.60
CA GLY A 473 9.55 31.35 31.07
C GLY A 473 10.45 32.08 32.06
N ASN A 474 10.92 33.26 31.64
CA ASN A 474 11.48 34.21 32.56
C ASN A 474 10.35 34.74 33.42
N GLY A 475 10.55 34.62 34.74
CA GLY A 475 9.67 34.97 35.85
C GLY A 475 9.26 36.42 36.00
#